data_b5c9fe0efb2cbffe10154bf9025efa5c
#
_entry.id   b5c9fe0efb2cbffe10154bf9025efa5c
#
_cell.length_a   1.000
_cell.length_b   1.000
_cell.length_c   1.000
_cell.angle_alpha   90.00
_cell.angle_beta   90.00
_cell.angle_gamma   90.00
#
_symmetry.space_group_name_H-M   'P 1'
#
loop_
_entity.id
_entity.type
_entity.pdbx_description
1 polymer ?
#
loop_
_entity_poly.entity_id
_entity_poly.type
_entity_poly.pdbx_seq_one_letter_code
_entity_poly.pdbx_strand_id
1 'polypeptide(L)'
;MTTPTLMTTPALLIVVPDALHREFFDAASQQLLRTAAAALGEAAPLHVEDLSAVDDLSKVQVLVTSWGFPRLDAELLDRMPSLALVAHTGASVRPFITDEVFARGIHVTQAGQAMAPAVAEVSLTFTLALLHRVHRMDHAMRRGDDCSNTGVFGPQRELSGSVVTVIGASRTGRAYLSLLSALWARPLLVDPTLTREDAERLGAELVSLDEGLSRARIVALHA
;
A
#
# COMPACT_ATOMS: atom_id res chain seq x y z
N MET A 1 -37.59 -15.73 -6.28
CA MET A 1 -37.64 -14.69 -5.24
C MET A 1 -37.05 -15.32 -3.98
N THR A 2 -35.76 -15.16 -3.77
CA THR A 2 -35.07 -15.59 -2.55
C THR A 2 -35.32 -14.54 -1.47
N THR A 3 -35.99 -14.93 -0.41
CA THR A 3 -36.21 -14.10 0.77
C THR A 3 -34.85 -13.67 1.31
N PRO A 4 -34.58 -12.38 1.56
CA PRO A 4 -33.32 -11.98 2.20
C PRO A 4 -33.29 -12.60 3.59
N THR A 5 -32.27 -13.39 3.87
CA THR A 5 -31.95 -13.86 5.21
C THR A 5 -31.69 -12.61 6.05
N LEU A 6 -32.45 -12.43 7.12
CA LEU A 6 -32.22 -11.38 8.11
C LEU A 6 -30.79 -11.56 8.64
N MET A 7 -29.86 -10.75 8.12
CA MET A 7 -28.50 -10.74 8.60
C MET A 7 -28.50 -10.10 9.99
N THR A 8 -28.07 -10.86 10.99
CA THR A 8 -27.86 -10.31 12.34
C THR A 8 -26.89 -9.16 12.26
N THR A 9 -27.18 -8.06 12.99
CA THR A 9 -26.28 -6.90 13.07
C THR A 9 -24.92 -7.33 13.60
N PRO A 10 -23.84 -7.27 12.82
CA PRO A 10 -22.53 -7.79 13.24
C PRO A 10 -21.82 -6.79 14.16
N ALA A 11 -21.04 -7.29 15.10
CA ALA A 11 -20.08 -6.49 15.87
C ALA A 11 -18.74 -6.32 15.11
N LEU A 12 -18.32 -7.35 14.35
CA LEU A 12 -17.18 -7.26 13.42
C LEU A 12 -17.66 -7.40 11.98
N LEU A 13 -17.53 -6.31 11.22
CA LEU A 13 -17.93 -6.21 9.82
C LEU A 13 -16.70 -6.06 8.93
N ILE A 14 -16.60 -6.89 7.89
CA ILE A 14 -15.57 -6.81 6.85
C ILE A 14 -16.26 -6.35 5.56
N VAL A 15 -15.88 -5.17 5.07
CA VAL A 15 -16.38 -4.61 3.81
C VAL A 15 -15.22 -4.55 2.83
N VAL A 16 -15.03 -5.63 2.09
CA VAL A 16 -13.91 -5.84 1.17
C VAL A 16 -14.43 -6.61 -0.04
N PRO A 17 -14.12 -6.20 -1.29
CA PRO A 17 -14.48 -6.97 -2.47
C PRO A 17 -14.00 -8.42 -2.39
N ASP A 18 -14.81 -9.37 -2.85
CA ASP A 18 -14.54 -10.81 -2.77
C ASP A 18 -13.17 -11.22 -3.32
N ALA A 19 -12.74 -10.59 -4.41
CA ALA A 19 -11.43 -10.85 -5.02
C ALA A 19 -10.28 -10.51 -4.07
N LEU A 20 -10.35 -9.32 -3.44
CA LEU A 20 -9.35 -8.88 -2.46
C LEU A 20 -9.45 -9.65 -1.16
N HIS A 21 -10.67 -10.02 -0.72
CA HIS A 21 -10.86 -10.83 0.48
C HIS A 21 -10.15 -12.19 0.35
N ARG A 22 -10.28 -12.87 -0.78
CA ARG A 22 -9.60 -14.16 -1.03
C ARG A 22 -8.08 -14.02 -1.10
N GLU A 23 -7.58 -12.88 -1.59
CA GLU A 23 -6.15 -12.63 -1.75
C GLU A 23 -5.47 -12.24 -0.42
N PHE A 24 -6.14 -11.39 0.38
CA PHE A 24 -5.53 -10.79 1.58
C PHE A 24 -5.74 -11.60 2.86
N PHE A 25 -6.79 -12.41 2.91
CA PHE A 25 -7.14 -13.14 4.13
C PHE A 25 -6.92 -14.65 3.94
N ASP A 26 -5.68 -15.08 4.13
CA ASP A 26 -5.31 -16.48 4.20
C ASP A 26 -5.93 -17.19 5.43
N ALA A 27 -5.72 -18.49 5.57
CA ALA A 27 -6.29 -19.28 6.66
C ALA A 27 -5.88 -18.74 8.05
N ALA A 28 -4.66 -18.24 8.21
CA ALA A 28 -4.17 -17.70 9.47
C ALA A 28 -4.86 -16.36 9.79
N SER A 29 -4.97 -15.46 8.83
CA SER A 29 -5.68 -14.17 8.94
C SER A 29 -7.16 -14.38 9.26
N GLN A 30 -7.82 -15.33 8.57
CA GLN A 30 -9.21 -15.69 8.86
C GLN A 30 -9.39 -16.24 10.26
N GLN A 31 -8.42 -17.01 10.78
CA GLN A 31 -8.47 -17.49 12.16
C GLN A 31 -8.33 -16.35 13.17
N LEU A 32 -7.46 -15.37 12.91
CA LEU A 32 -7.36 -14.16 13.75
C LEU A 32 -8.66 -13.36 13.76
N LEU A 33 -9.30 -13.19 12.61
CA LEU A 33 -10.59 -12.50 12.51
C LEU A 33 -11.71 -13.26 13.26
N ARG A 34 -11.75 -14.59 13.19
CA ARG A 34 -12.69 -15.40 14.02
C ARG A 34 -12.42 -15.22 15.51
N THR A 35 -11.15 -15.19 15.91
CA THR A 35 -10.78 -14.93 17.32
C THR A 35 -11.22 -13.53 17.78
N ALA A 36 -11.06 -12.53 16.92
CA ALA A 36 -11.54 -11.17 17.21
C ALA A 36 -13.08 -11.11 17.31
N ALA A 37 -13.79 -11.77 16.38
CA ALA A 37 -15.26 -11.87 16.44
C ALA A 37 -15.74 -12.56 17.72
N ALA A 38 -15.08 -13.66 18.13
CA ALA A 38 -15.40 -14.36 19.38
C ALA A 38 -15.21 -13.47 20.62
N ALA A 39 -14.21 -12.62 20.64
CA ALA A 39 -13.99 -11.64 21.71
C ALA A 39 -15.12 -10.58 21.78
N LEU A 40 -15.83 -10.37 20.68
CA LEU A 40 -17.00 -9.48 20.58
C LEU A 40 -18.33 -10.24 20.78
N GLY A 41 -18.29 -11.55 21.13
CA GLY A 41 -19.47 -12.38 21.35
C GLY A 41 -20.08 -12.99 20.09
N GLU A 42 -19.36 -13.04 18.99
CA GLU A 42 -19.81 -13.56 17.69
C GLU A 42 -19.09 -14.86 17.30
N ALA A 43 -19.79 -15.75 16.58
CA ALA A 43 -19.19 -17.00 16.09
C ALA A 43 -18.20 -16.77 14.93
N ALA A 44 -18.43 -15.74 14.11
CA ALA A 44 -17.58 -15.36 12.98
C ALA A 44 -17.85 -13.89 12.57
N PRO A 45 -16.87 -13.23 11.92
CA PRO A 45 -17.12 -11.92 11.35
C PRO A 45 -18.09 -12.01 10.17
N LEU A 46 -18.87 -10.96 9.92
CA LEU A 46 -19.65 -10.83 8.70
C LEU A 46 -18.76 -10.21 7.60
N HIS A 47 -18.66 -10.88 6.46
CA HIS A 47 -18.03 -10.34 5.26
C HIS A 47 -19.09 -9.98 4.22
N VAL A 48 -18.97 -8.79 3.64
CA VAL A 48 -19.75 -8.30 2.50
C VAL A 48 -18.85 -7.55 1.51
N GLU A 49 -19.25 -7.51 0.25
CA GLU A 49 -18.52 -6.74 -0.78
C GLU A 49 -18.80 -5.25 -0.69
N ASP A 50 -20.01 -4.89 -0.28
CA ASP A 50 -20.49 -3.52 -0.21
C ASP A 50 -21.32 -3.30 1.08
N LEU A 51 -21.20 -2.11 1.64
CA LEU A 51 -21.88 -1.73 2.87
C LEU A 51 -23.41 -1.73 2.73
N SER A 52 -23.94 -1.54 1.52
CA SER A 52 -25.37 -1.57 1.26
C SER A 52 -26.02 -2.95 1.46
N ALA A 53 -25.22 -4.01 1.57
CA ALA A 53 -25.69 -5.35 1.89
C ALA A 53 -26.08 -5.53 3.37
N VAL A 54 -25.83 -4.53 4.24
CA VAL A 54 -26.11 -4.58 5.67
C VAL A 54 -27.08 -3.46 6.05
N ASP A 55 -28.29 -3.81 6.42
CA ASP A 55 -29.34 -2.84 6.76
C ASP A 55 -29.10 -2.14 8.09
N ASP A 56 -28.71 -2.91 9.11
CA ASP A 56 -28.47 -2.41 10.47
C ASP A 56 -26.99 -2.48 10.84
N LEU A 57 -26.38 -1.32 11.05
CA LEU A 57 -24.97 -1.14 11.41
C LEU A 57 -24.79 -0.75 12.90
N SER A 58 -25.87 -0.70 13.68
CA SER A 58 -25.85 -0.10 15.02
C SER A 58 -24.93 -0.80 16.04
N LYS A 59 -24.65 -2.10 15.84
CA LYS A 59 -23.78 -2.90 16.72
C LYS A 59 -22.36 -3.03 16.21
N VAL A 60 -22.03 -2.51 15.02
CA VAL A 60 -20.67 -2.59 14.46
C VAL A 60 -19.70 -1.88 15.40
N GLN A 61 -18.77 -2.62 15.99
CA GLN A 61 -17.69 -2.12 16.84
C GLN A 61 -16.37 -2.08 16.09
N VAL A 62 -16.13 -3.05 15.20
CA VAL A 62 -14.92 -3.14 14.38
C VAL A 62 -15.31 -3.21 12.90
N LEU A 63 -14.77 -2.31 12.13
CA LEU A 63 -14.98 -2.21 10.68
C LEU A 63 -13.66 -2.46 9.96
N VAL A 64 -13.57 -3.55 9.20
CA VAL A 64 -12.45 -3.84 8.31
C VAL A 64 -12.79 -3.34 6.92
N THR A 65 -11.93 -2.50 6.33
CA THR A 65 -12.16 -1.84 5.03
C THR A 65 -11.03 -2.09 4.04
N SER A 66 -11.30 -1.84 2.77
CA SER A 66 -10.30 -1.85 1.69
C SER A 66 -10.47 -0.62 0.80
N TRP A 67 -9.73 -0.56 -0.33
CA TRP A 67 -9.87 0.51 -1.32
C TRP A 67 -11.30 0.58 -1.86
N GLY A 68 -11.75 1.80 -2.14
CA GLY A 68 -13.11 2.04 -2.62
C GLY A 68 -14.18 2.15 -1.52
N PHE A 69 -13.80 2.00 -0.25
CA PHE A 69 -14.73 2.20 0.86
C PHE A 69 -15.27 3.65 0.86
N PRO A 70 -16.57 3.86 1.11
CA PRO A 70 -17.16 5.19 1.13
C PRO A 70 -16.59 6.06 2.26
N ARG A 71 -16.76 7.37 2.12
CA ARG A 71 -16.30 8.32 3.12
C ARG A 71 -17.08 8.13 4.43
N LEU A 72 -16.37 8.02 5.53
CA LEU A 72 -16.94 7.96 6.89
C LEU A 72 -17.27 9.38 7.36
N ASP A 73 -18.36 9.92 6.83
CA ASP A 73 -18.93 11.20 7.25
C ASP A 73 -19.87 11.04 8.46
N ALA A 74 -20.42 12.15 8.94
CA ALA A 74 -21.29 12.14 10.13
C ALA A 74 -22.53 11.26 9.91
N GLU A 75 -23.14 11.29 8.71
CA GLU A 75 -24.35 10.51 8.41
C GLU A 75 -24.08 9.00 8.48
N LEU A 76 -22.98 8.54 7.90
CA LEU A 76 -22.61 7.12 7.95
C LEU A 76 -22.20 6.71 9.38
N LEU A 77 -21.48 7.57 10.09
CA LEU A 77 -21.08 7.31 11.48
C LEU A 77 -22.27 7.29 12.45
N ASP A 78 -23.34 8.05 12.19
CA ASP A 78 -24.59 8.01 12.99
C ASP A 78 -25.29 6.65 12.87
N ARG A 79 -25.10 5.93 11.77
CA ARG A 79 -25.59 4.55 11.61
C ARG A 79 -24.74 3.52 12.37
N MET A 80 -23.52 3.89 12.80
CA MET A 80 -22.56 3.03 13.50
C MET A 80 -22.18 3.59 14.89
N PRO A 81 -23.15 3.82 15.80
CA PRO A 81 -22.88 4.47 17.08
C PRO A 81 -21.96 3.67 18.01
N SER A 82 -21.77 2.37 17.75
CA SER A 82 -20.89 1.49 18.51
C SER A 82 -19.48 1.37 17.95
N LEU A 83 -19.18 2.02 16.79
CA LEU A 83 -17.89 1.89 16.10
C LEU A 83 -16.73 2.40 16.95
N ALA A 84 -15.76 1.54 17.22
CA ALA A 84 -14.59 1.85 18.02
C ALA A 84 -13.28 1.73 17.23
N LEU A 85 -13.24 0.89 16.19
CA LEU A 85 -12.04 0.65 15.39
C LEU A 85 -12.36 0.53 13.90
N VAL A 86 -11.60 1.26 13.08
CA VAL A 86 -11.50 1.06 11.63
C VAL A 86 -10.15 0.45 11.30
N ALA A 87 -10.13 -0.76 10.74
CA ALA A 87 -8.92 -1.46 10.29
C ALA A 87 -8.89 -1.51 8.75
N HIS A 88 -8.00 -0.70 8.16
CA HIS A 88 -7.88 -0.60 6.69
C HIS A 88 -6.81 -1.53 6.14
N THR A 89 -7.15 -2.36 5.15
CA THR A 89 -6.19 -3.29 4.50
C THR A 89 -5.20 -2.61 3.56
N GLY A 90 -5.42 -1.34 3.21
CA GLY A 90 -4.51 -0.53 2.40
C GLY A 90 -3.59 0.37 3.23
N ALA A 91 -2.81 1.21 2.57
CA ALA A 91 -1.84 2.11 3.22
C ALA A 91 -2.40 3.51 3.52
N SER A 92 -3.25 4.05 2.64
CA SER A 92 -3.77 5.42 2.79
C SER A 92 -5.24 5.40 3.21
N VAL A 93 -5.53 6.03 4.33
CA VAL A 93 -6.90 6.20 4.86
C VAL A 93 -7.49 7.58 4.52
N ARG A 94 -6.70 8.50 3.97
CA ARG A 94 -7.12 9.87 3.65
C ARG A 94 -8.39 9.99 2.79
N PRO A 95 -8.64 9.09 1.81
CA PRO A 95 -9.83 9.24 0.95
C PRO A 95 -11.16 9.09 1.69
N PHE A 96 -11.20 8.32 2.79
CA PHE A 96 -12.45 7.95 3.44
C PHE A 96 -12.51 8.28 4.95
N ILE A 97 -11.38 8.46 5.64
CA ILE A 97 -11.36 8.90 7.05
C ILE A 97 -11.53 10.43 7.12
N THR A 98 -12.44 10.87 7.97
CA THR A 98 -12.74 12.29 8.23
C THR A 98 -12.32 12.68 9.66
N ASP A 99 -12.27 13.99 9.92
CA ASP A 99 -11.99 14.50 11.27
C ASP A 99 -13.07 14.04 12.28
N GLU A 100 -14.30 13.82 11.82
CA GLU A 100 -15.40 13.30 12.63
C GLU A 100 -15.11 11.92 13.24
N VAL A 101 -14.38 11.05 12.51
CA VAL A 101 -13.96 9.75 13.03
C VAL A 101 -13.11 9.92 14.29
N PHE A 102 -12.16 10.86 14.26
CA PHE A 102 -11.28 11.14 15.40
C PHE A 102 -12.03 11.89 16.51
N ALA A 103 -12.93 12.80 16.15
CA ALA A 103 -13.76 13.54 17.13
C ALA A 103 -14.65 12.60 17.96
N ARG A 104 -15.08 11.46 17.39
CA ARG A 104 -15.84 10.42 18.08
C ARG A 104 -14.95 9.44 18.85
N GLY A 105 -13.64 9.61 18.87
CA GLY A 105 -12.71 8.72 19.57
C GLY A 105 -12.48 7.37 18.88
N ILE A 106 -12.86 7.25 17.61
CA ILE A 106 -12.71 6.00 16.85
C ILE A 106 -11.24 5.82 16.48
N HIS A 107 -10.68 4.67 16.79
CA HIS A 107 -9.31 4.32 16.41
C HIS A 107 -9.23 3.92 14.94
N VAL A 108 -8.11 4.28 14.29
CA VAL A 108 -7.86 3.93 12.89
C VAL A 108 -6.51 3.26 12.76
N THR A 109 -6.45 2.10 12.10
CA THR A 109 -5.21 1.44 11.74
C THR A 109 -5.17 1.14 10.24
N GLN A 110 -3.98 0.85 9.72
CA GLN A 110 -3.77 0.64 8.27
C GLN A 110 -2.57 -0.30 8.02
N ALA A 111 -2.56 -0.96 6.87
CA ALA A 111 -1.60 -2.01 6.53
C ALA A 111 -0.31 -1.52 5.81
N GLY A 112 -0.05 -0.22 5.76
CA GLY A 112 1.05 0.36 4.98
C GLY A 112 2.45 -0.16 5.36
N GLN A 113 2.65 -0.59 6.62
CA GLN A 113 3.92 -1.20 7.02
C GLN A 113 4.13 -2.56 6.32
N ALA A 114 3.09 -3.37 6.25
CA ALA A 114 3.15 -4.68 5.60
C ALA A 114 3.24 -4.56 4.07
N MET A 115 2.65 -3.52 3.49
CA MET A 115 2.67 -3.28 2.04
C MET A 115 3.98 -2.68 1.52
N ALA A 116 4.73 -1.99 2.37
CA ALA A 116 5.92 -1.24 1.95
C ALA A 116 6.96 -2.09 1.20
N PRO A 117 7.30 -3.32 1.61
CA PRO A 117 8.24 -4.17 0.87
C PRO A 117 7.75 -4.49 -0.55
N ALA A 118 6.49 -4.89 -0.71
CA ALA A 118 5.92 -5.23 -2.03
C ALA A 118 5.95 -4.03 -2.99
N VAL A 119 5.60 -2.83 -2.51
CA VAL A 119 5.67 -1.61 -3.33
C VAL A 119 7.12 -1.24 -3.67
N ALA A 120 8.06 -1.46 -2.75
CA ALA A 120 9.48 -1.25 -3.01
C ALA A 120 10.03 -2.21 -4.07
N GLU A 121 9.59 -3.48 -4.07
CA GLU A 121 9.92 -4.47 -5.11
C GLU A 121 9.41 -4.06 -6.49
N VAL A 122 8.20 -3.53 -6.58
CA VAL A 122 7.65 -2.97 -7.83
C VAL A 122 8.50 -1.78 -8.31
N SER A 123 8.90 -0.90 -7.40
CA SER A 123 9.78 0.24 -7.73
C SER A 123 11.14 -0.22 -8.24
N LEU A 124 11.72 -1.26 -7.63
CA LEU A 124 12.97 -1.87 -8.09
C LEU A 124 12.78 -2.53 -9.46
N THR A 125 11.66 -3.23 -9.68
CA THR A 125 11.33 -3.83 -10.97
C THR A 125 11.31 -2.80 -12.08
N PHE A 126 10.64 -1.67 -11.89
CA PHE A 126 10.62 -0.58 -12.87
C PHE A 126 12.02 0.05 -13.06
N THR A 127 12.77 0.21 -11.99
CA THR A 127 14.16 0.71 -12.05
C THR A 127 15.02 -0.16 -12.95
N LEU A 128 15.03 -1.47 -12.74
CA LEU A 128 15.78 -2.43 -13.55
C LEU A 128 15.25 -2.50 -14.97
N ALA A 129 13.92 -2.54 -15.16
CA ALA A 129 13.31 -2.56 -16.48
C ALA A 129 13.67 -1.34 -17.34
N LEU A 130 13.75 -0.15 -16.73
CA LEU A 130 14.15 1.10 -17.39
C LEU A 130 15.64 1.11 -17.72
N LEU A 131 16.52 0.70 -16.80
CA LEU A 131 17.96 0.64 -16.98
C LEU A 131 18.35 -0.35 -18.09
N HIS A 132 17.76 -1.54 -18.04
CA HIS A 132 18.02 -2.62 -19.01
C HIS A 132 17.13 -2.53 -20.25
N ARG A 133 16.23 -1.54 -20.32
CA ARG A 133 15.32 -1.31 -21.47
C ARG A 133 14.47 -2.53 -21.84
N VAL A 134 14.04 -3.31 -20.84
CA VAL A 134 13.28 -4.55 -21.03
C VAL A 134 12.04 -4.36 -21.91
N HIS A 135 11.31 -3.26 -21.73
CA HIS A 135 10.15 -2.90 -22.54
C HIS A 135 10.49 -2.68 -24.03
N ARG A 136 11.69 -2.17 -24.33
CA ARG A 136 12.15 -1.98 -25.72
C ARG A 136 12.62 -3.29 -26.33
N MET A 137 13.26 -4.14 -25.54
CA MET A 137 13.67 -5.49 -25.96
C MET A 137 12.45 -6.34 -26.29
N ASP A 138 11.46 -6.40 -25.38
CA ASP A 138 10.19 -7.13 -25.60
C ASP A 138 9.51 -6.66 -26.90
N HIS A 139 9.41 -5.36 -27.09
CA HIS A 139 8.80 -4.78 -28.30
C HIS A 139 9.55 -5.14 -29.58
N ALA A 140 10.89 -5.08 -29.57
CA ALA A 140 11.72 -5.45 -30.72
C ALA A 140 11.57 -6.95 -31.04
N MET A 141 11.64 -7.82 -30.04
CA MET A 141 11.46 -9.27 -30.20
C MET A 141 10.08 -9.61 -30.78
N ARG A 142 9.02 -8.98 -30.32
CA ARG A 142 7.65 -9.21 -30.87
C ARG A 142 7.49 -8.76 -32.31
N ARG A 143 8.28 -7.80 -32.78
CA ARG A 143 8.33 -7.41 -34.20
C ARG A 143 9.20 -8.31 -35.07
N GLY A 144 9.96 -9.21 -34.46
CA GLY A 144 10.95 -10.04 -35.18
C GLY A 144 12.22 -9.29 -35.55
N ASP A 145 12.55 -8.19 -34.86
CA ASP A 145 13.78 -7.45 -35.08
C ASP A 145 15.00 -8.32 -34.71
N ASP A 146 16.12 -8.14 -35.43
CA ASP A 146 17.39 -8.80 -35.08
C ASP A 146 17.97 -8.21 -33.79
N CYS A 147 17.77 -8.90 -32.69
CA CYS A 147 18.25 -8.52 -31.36
C CYS A 147 19.74 -8.84 -31.12
N SER A 148 20.45 -9.38 -32.07
CA SER A 148 21.91 -9.58 -32.00
C SER A 148 22.65 -8.23 -32.00
N ASN A 149 22.01 -7.18 -32.51
CA ASN A 149 22.52 -5.82 -32.52
C ASN A 149 21.90 -4.98 -31.39
N THR A 150 22.71 -4.63 -30.39
CA THR A 150 22.26 -3.82 -29.23
C THR A 150 21.74 -2.41 -29.61
N GLY A 151 22.00 -1.93 -30.81
CA GLY A 151 21.47 -0.66 -31.34
C GLY A 151 19.96 -0.62 -31.44
N VAL A 152 19.29 -1.77 -31.59
CA VAL A 152 17.81 -1.88 -31.72
C VAL A 152 17.10 -1.33 -30.48
N PHE A 153 17.61 -1.58 -29.27
CA PHE A 153 17.00 -1.11 -28.03
C PHE A 153 17.80 -0.04 -27.28
N GLY A 154 18.98 0.35 -27.83
CA GLY A 154 19.86 1.38 -27.30
C GLY A 154 20.68 0.93 -26.07
N PRO A 155 21.52 1.81 -25.51
CA PRO A 155 22.47 1.45 -24.46
C PRO A 155 21.75 1.06 -23.19
N GLN A 156 22.11 -0.09 -22.63
CA GLN A 156 21.70 -0.56 -21.32
C GLN A 156 22.64 -0.01 -20.24
N ARG A 157 22.17 -0.03 -19.00
CA ARG A 157 22.92 0.44 -17.83
C ARG A 157 22.69 -0.52 -16.68
N GLU A 158 23.70 -0.68 -15.86
CA GLU A 158 23.61 -1.42 -14.59
C GLU A 158 23.12 -0.52 -13.46
N LEU A 159 22.48 -1.12 -12.46
CA LEU A 159 22.09 -0.42 -11.25
C LEU A 159 23.31 -0.18 -10.34
N SER A 160 24.24 -1.13 -10.29
CA SER A 160 25.47 -1.03 -9.52
C SER A 160 26.24 0.25 -9.86
N GLY A 161 26.58 1.05 -8.85
CA GLY A 161 27.25 2.34 -8.99
C GLY A 161 26.39 3.46 -9.57
N SER A 162 25.16 3.19 -10.02
CA SER A 162 24.24 4.22 -10.52
C SER A 162 23.71 5.10 -9.40
N VAL A 163 23.59 6.40 -9.64
CA VAL A 163 22.98 7.36 -8.71
C VAL A 163 21.47 7.29 -8.83
N VAL A 164 20.79 6.96 -7.73
CA VAL A 164 19.33 6.88 -7.64
C VAL A 164 18.86 7.87 -6.59
N THR A 165 18.08 8.86 -6.98
CA THR A 165 17.48 9.81 -6.04
C THR A 165 16.12 9.30 -5.58
N VAL A 166 15.98 9.11 -4.28
CA VAL A 166 14.74 8.73 -3.61
C VAL A 166 14.17 9.97 -2.95
N ILE A 167 12.96 10.35 -3.35
CA ILE A 167 12.24 11.50 -2.78
C ILE A 167 11.22 10.97 -1.78
N GLY A 168 11.46 11.22 -0.50
CA GLY A 168 10.65 10.74 0.62
C GLY A 168 11.16 9.46 1.26
N ALA A 169 11.44 9.52 2.57
CA ALA A 169 11.79 8.39 3.41
C ALA A 169 10.56 7.79 4.11
N SER A 170 9.46 7.67 3.38
CA SER A 170 8.27 6.93 3.83
C SER A 170 8.60 5.45 4.08
N ARG A 171 7.66 4.66 4.57
CA ARG A 171 7.85 3.21 4.76
C ARG A 171 8.36 2.55 3.48
N THR A 172 7.75 2.89 2.33
CA THR A 172 8.16 2.38 1.01
C THR A 172 9.54 2.91 0.59
N GLY A 173 9.80 4.21 0.78
CA GLY A 173 11.10 4.80 0.46
C GLY A 173 12.24 4.15 1.23
N ARG A 174 12.05 3.86 2.52
CA ARG A 174 13.04 3.15 3.36
C ARG A 174 13.26 1.71 2.89
N ALA A 175 12.19 0.98 2.56
CA ALA A 175 12.29 -0.36 2.00
C ALA A 175 13.03 -0.35 0.65
N TYR A 176 12.73 0.62 -0.21
CA TYR A 176 13.40 0.76 -1.50
C TYR A 176 14.89 1.12 -1.36
N LEU A 177 15.25 2.02 -0.43
CA LEU A 177 16.66 2.33 -0.11
C LEU A 177 17.44 1.08 0.30
N SER A 178 16.83 0.20 1.11
CA SER A 178 17.44 -1.07 1.50
C SER A 178 17.73 -1.98 0.29
N LEU A 179 16.80 -2.06 -0.67
CA LEU A 179 16.99 -2.83 -1.91
C LEU A 179 18.09 -2.22 -2.79
N LEU A 180 18.14 -0.90 -2.91
CA LEU A 180 19.18 -0.19 -3.66
C LEU A 180 20.57 -0.45 -3.08
N SER A 181 20.70 -0.39 -1.76
CA SER A 181 21.96 -0.66 -1.06
C SER A 181 22.43 -2.10 -1.26
N ALA A 182 21.52 -3.08 -1.21
CA ALA A 182 21.84 -4.49 -1.46
C ALA A 182 22.33 -4.75 -2.90
N LEU A 183 21.98 -3.89 -3.86
CA LEU A 183 22.39 -3.95 -5.27
C LEU A 183 23.50 -2.94 -5.62
N TRP A 184 24.21 -2.42 -4.62
CA TRP A 184 25.36 -1.51 -4.77
C TRP A 184 25.07 -0.23 -5.57
N ALA A 185 23.83 0.24 -5.58
CA ALA A 185 23.50 1.56 -6.09
C ALA A 185 24.10 2.65 -5.18
N ARG A 186 24.07 3.89 -5.64
CA ARG A 186 24.46 5.09 -4.88
C ARG A 186 23.23 5.94 -4.59
N PRO A 187 22.49 5.65 -3.48
CA PRO A 187 21.27 6.36 -3.18
C PRO A 187 21.53 7.79 -2.72
N LEU A 188 20.80 8.74 -3.28
CA LEU A 188 20.59 10.07 -2.74
C LEU A 188 19.19 10.13 -2.13
N LEU A 189 19.04 10.77 -0.98
CA LEU A 189 17.75 10.92 -0.30
C LEU A 189 17.38 12.39 -0.22
N VAL A 190 16.16 12.70 -0.61
CA VAL A 190 15.53 14.01 -0.43
C VAL A 190 14.37 13.84 0.54
N ASP A 191 14.53 14.33 1.76
CA ASP A 191 13.47 14.32 2.77
C ASP A 191 13.68 15.50 3.74
N PRO A 192 12.72 16.43 3.86
CA PRO A 192 12.89 17.62 4.71
C PRO A 192 12.79 17.32 6.21
N THR A 193 12.40 16.11 6.60
CA THR A 193 12.16 15.73 8.00
C THR A 193 13.34 14.97 8.62
N LEU A 194 14.33 14.56 7.80
CA LEU A 194 15.45 13.74 8.25
C LEU A 194 16.74 14.55 8.39
N THR A 195 17.57 14.10 9.30
CA THR A 195 18.96 14.58 9.45
C THR A 195 19.91 13.81 8.51
N ARG A 196 21.12 14.34 8.32
CA ARG A 196 22.19 13.63 7.58
C ARG A 196 22.50 12.27 8.19
N GLU A 197 22.57 12.21 9.50
CA GLU A 197 22.82 10.95 10.22
C GLU A 197 21.70 9.92 10.01
N ASP A 198 20.43 10.36 9.93
CA ASP A 198 19.30 9.49 9.59
C ASP A 198 19.43 8.91 8.19
N ALA A 199 19.83 9.73 7.21
CA ALA A 199 20.03 9.28 5.84
C ALA A 199 21.20 8.29 5.72
N GLU A 200 22.31 8.56 6.40
CA GLU A 200 23.47 7.66 6.46
C GLU A 200 23.10 6.29 7.04
N ARG A 201 22.26 6.24 8.08
CA ARG A 201 21.72 4.98 8.62
C ARG A 201 20.85 4.22 7.64
N LEU A 202 20.24 4.92 6.69
CA LEU A 202 19.47 4.33 5.60
C LEU A 202 20.32 3.98 4.36
N GLY A 203 21.65 4.17 4.45
CA GLY A 203 22.59 3.92 3.35
C GLY A 203 22.53 4.93 2.23
N ALA A 204 22.09 6.18 2.49
CA ALA A 204 21.91 7.23 1.51
C ALA A 204 22.60 8.54 1.90
N GLU A 205 22.94 9.37 0.93
CA GLU A 205 23.40 10.75 1.12
C GLU A 205 22.19 11.69 1.12
N LEU A 206 22.01 12.50 2.18
CA LEU A 206 20.94 13.51 2.23
C LEU A 206 21.34 14.72 1.38
N VAL A 207 20.48 15.07 0.44
CA VAL A 207 20.70 16.19 -0.51
C VAL A 207 19.45 17.05 -0.66
N SER A 208 19.62 18.24 -1.22
CA SER A 208 18.49 19.06 -1.66
C SER A 208 17.78 18.44 -2.86
N LEU A 209 16.53 18.85 -3.13
CA LEU A 209 15.78 18.37 -4.30
C LEU A 209 16.52 18.68 -5.61
N ASP A 210 17.00 19.92 -5.77
CA ASP A 210 17.71 20.35 -6.97
C ASP A 210 19.00 19.56 -7.20
N GLU A 211 19.77 19.33 -6.13
CA GLU A 211 20.97 18.51 -6.19
C GLU A 211 20.62 17.05 -6.54
N GLY A 212 19.63 16.48 -5.87
CA GLY A 212 19.18 15.12 -6.14
C GLY A 212 18.75 14.94 -7.60
N LEU A 213 17.95 15.86 -8.14
CA LEU A 213 17.51 15.82 -9.54
C LEU A 213 18.67 16.00 -10.53
N SER A 214 19.65 16.88 -10.24
CA SER A 214 20.78 17.15 -11.12
C SER A 214 21.76 15.96 -11.22
N ARG A 215 21.92 15.20 -10.13
CA ARG A 215 22.86 14.07 -10.04
C ARG A 215 22.23 12.72 -10.41
N ALA A 216 20.90 12.64 -10.42
CA ALA A 216 20.18 11.39 -10.59
C ALA A 216 20.30 10.77 -11.97
N ARG A 217 20.54 9.47 -12.02
CA ARG A 217 20.22 8.63 -13.19
C ARG A 217 18.76 8.21 -13.17
N ILE A 218 18.23 7.93 -11.99
CA ILE A 218 16.85 7.54 -11.74
C ILE A 218 16.32 8.37 -10.59
N VAL A 219 15.06 8.75 -10.69
CA VAL A 219 14.31 9.41 -9.63
C VAL A 219 13.14 8.50 -9.25
N ALA A 220 13.03 8.18 -7.95
CA ALA A 220 11.93 7.40 -7.38
C ALA A 220 11.20 8.24 -6.33
N LEU A 221 9.88 8.44 -6.53
CA LEU A 221 9.05 9.24 -5.63
C LEU A 221 8.30 8.32 -4.65
N HIS A 222 8.56 8.52 -3.35
CA HIS A 222 8.00 7.76 -2.23
C HIS A 222 7.58 8.66 -1.06
N ALA A 223 7.15 9.91 -1.36
CA ALA A 223 6.67 10.89 -0.38
C ALA A 223 5.20 10.64 0.03
#